data_458e23b9dca01beedf908c0a0da31fea
#
_entry.id   458e23b9dca01beedf908c0a0da31fea
#
_cell.length_a   1.000
_cell.length_b   1.000
_cell.length_c   1.000
_cell.angle_alpha   90.00
_cell.angle_beta   90.00
_cell.angle_gamma   90.00
#
_symmetry.space_group_name_H-M   'P 1'
#
loop_
_entity.id
_entity.type
_entity.pdbx_description
1 polymer ?
#
loop_
_entity_poly.entity_id
_entity_poly.type
_entity_poly.pdbx_seq_one_letter_code
_entity_poly.pdbx_strand_id
1 'polypeptide(L)'
;TRENVHGAQMLIGKLEASILGFLLRSINAKRVLELGTFTGYSALAMAENLPDDGEVITLDVNEKTVELAKSFWEKSKHGNKIKSILGPGLESLKQLDGKFDLVFIDADKRNYLQYLEMTLERLTTNGIIVIDNVLWSGRVLPGAEKDIEEEHRNTKFIRELNDHIANRTDLYATLLPVRDGMFLIKKNF
;
A
#
# COMPACT_ATOMS: atom_id res chain seq x y z
N THR A 1 -5.10 -14.35 -12.53
CA THR A 1 -5.66 -13.00 -12.29
C THR A 1 -5.67 -12.18 -13.58
N ARG A 2 -4.55 -12.10 -14.33
CA ARG A 2 -4.47 -11.25 -15.54
C ARG A 2 -5.47 -11.62 -16.64
N GLU A 3 -5.92 -12.86 -16.71
CA GLU A 3 -6.84 -13.34 -17.75
C GLU A 3 -8.33 -13.22 -17.34
N ASN A 4 -8.62 -13.06 -16.05
CA ASN A 4 -9.98 -13.23 -15.52
C ASN A 4 -10.52 -12.03 -14.71
N VAL A 5 -9.76 -10.93 -14.59
CA VAL A 5 -10.17 -9.79 -13.77
C VAL A 5 -10.05 -8.49 -14.55
N HIS A 6 -11.13 -7.73 -14.62
CA HIS A 6 -11.09 -6.36 -15.12
C HIS A 6 -10.18 -5.51 -14.24
N GLY A 7 -9.25 -4.78 -14.83
CA GLY A 7 -8.28 -3.99 -14.07
C GLY A 7 -7.00 -4.74 -13.68
N ALA A 8 -6.67 -5.87 -14.31
CA ALA A 8 -5.45 -6.63 -14.01
C ALA A 8 -4.14 -5.84 -14.13
N GLN A 9 -4.16 -4.70 -14.85
CA GLN A 9 -3.04 -3.74 -14.91
C GLN A 9 -2.78 -3.03 -13.55
N MET A 10 -3.75 -3.02 -12.64
CA MET A 10 -3.62 -2.45 -11.29
C MET A 10 -2.79 -3.32 -10.33
N LEU A 11 -2.50 -4.58 -10.71
CA LEU A 11 -1.65 -5.43 -9.90
C LEU A 11 -0.25 -4.86 -9.80
N ILE A 12 0.30 -4.85 -8.60
CA ILE A 12 1.73 -4.60 -8.43
C ILE A 12 2.54 -5.58 -9.26
N GLY A 13 3.67 -5.14 -9.75
CA GLY A 13 4.60 -5.98 -10.52
C GLY A 13 5.45 -6.87 -9.62
N LYS A 14 6.12 -7.87 -10.26
CA LYS A 14 7.09 -8.73 -9.54
C LYS A 14 8.22 -7.92 -8.90
N LEU A 15 8.63 -6.81 -9.50
CA LEU A 15 9.69 -5.96 -8.96
C LEU A 15 9.24 -5.26 -7.68
N GLU A 16 8.04 -4.67 -7.67
CA GLU A 16 7.47 -4.04 -6.47
C GLU A 16 7.26 -5.07 -5.35
N ALA A 17 6.72 -6.24 -5.68
CA ALA A 17 6.60 -7.35 -4.73
C ALA A 17 7.96 -7.77 -4.15
N SER A 18 9.01 -7.79 -4.98
CA SER A 18 10.38 -8.09 -4.52
C SER A 18 10.94 -7.00 -3.60
N ILE A 19 10.66 -5.74 -3.89
CA ILE A 19 11.05 -4.61 -3.02
C ILE A 19 10.34 -4.71 -1.66
N LEU A 20 9.02 -4.94 -1.64
CA LEU A 20 8.27 -5.15 -0.40
C LEU A 20 8.85 -6.31 0.40
N GLY A 21 9.12 -7.44 -0.25
CA GLY A 21 9.73 -8.60 0.39
C GLY A 21 11.12 -8.30 0.97
N PHE A 22 11.95 -7.55 0.24
CA PHE A 22 13.27 -7.13 0.73
C PHE A 22 13.16 -6.23 1.96
N LEU A 23 12.26 -5.24 1.93
CA LEU A 23 12.02 -4.34 3.06
C LEU A 23 11.56 -5.10 4.30
N LEU A 24 10.57 -6.00 4.16
CA LEU A 24 10.06 -6.82 5.26
C LEU A 24 11.17 -7.62 5.94
N ARG A 25 12.03 -8.27 5.15
CA ARG A 25 13.18 -9.04 5.67
C ARG A 25 14.22 -8.13 6.32
N SER A 26 14.49 -6.96 5.73
CA SER A 26 15.53 -6.02 6.24
C SER A 26 15.19 -5.46 7.63
N ILE A 27 13.90 -5.30 7.94
CA ILE A 27 13.46 -4.80 9.25
C ILE A 27 12.97 -5.90 10.19
N ASN A 28 13.05 -7.17 9.79
CA ASN A 28 12.51 -8.32 10.50
C ASN A 28 11.01 -8.13 10.85
N ALA A 29 10.24 -7.67 9.87
CA ALA A 29 8.83 -7.37 10.04
C ALA A 29 8.03 -8.60 10.45
N LYS A 30 7.04 -8.40 11.32
CA LYS A 30 6.07 -9.42 11.73
C LYS A 30 4.64 -8.99 11.45
N ARG A 31 4.33 -7.72 11.56
CA ARG A 31 2.97 -7.21 11.42
C ARG A 31 2.88 -6.17 10.33
N VAL A 32 2.09 -6.46 9.30
CA VAL A 32 1.94 -5.65 8.10
C VAL A 32 0.51 -5.18 7.94
N LEU A 33 0.35 -3.93 7.53
CA LEU A 33 -0.93 -3.37 7.11
C LEU A 33 -0.90 -3.05 5.62
N GLU A 34 -1.93 -3.43 4.91
CA GLU A 34 -2.14 -3.07 3.50
C GLU A 34 -3.47 -2.34 3.35
N LEU A 35 -3.45 -1.20 2.64
CA LEU A 35 -4.64 -0.49 2.21
C LEU A 35 -4.78 -0.67 0.69
N GLY A 36 -5.83 -1.39 0.28
CA GLY A 36 -6.05 -1.84 -1.08
C GLY A 36 -5.64 -3.29 -1.29
N THR A 37 -6.59 -4.22 -1.12
CA THR A 37 -6.37 -5.67 -1.30
C THR A 37 -6.40 -6.06 -2.77
N PHE A 38 -7.35 -5.49 -3.52
CA PHE A 38 -7.70 -5.91 -4.87
C PHE A 38 -7.82 -7.44 -4.96
N THR A 39 -6.98 -8.12 -5.77
CA THR A 39 -6.99 -9.58 -5.91
C THR A 39 -5.96 -10.29 -5.03
N GLY A 40 -5.36 -9.58 -4.06
CA GLY A 40 -4.55 -10.11 -2.98
C GLY A 40 -3.14 -10.56 -3.36
N TYR A 41 -2.61 -10.12 -4.51
CA TYR A 41 -1.26 -10.50 -4.93
C TYR A 41 -0.19 -9.88 -4.03
N SER A 42 -0.28 -8.61 -3.70
CA SER A 42 0.62 -7.90 -2.79
C SER A 42 0.57 -8.49 -1.38
N ALA A 43 -0.63 -8.71 -0.85
CA ALA A 43 -0.81 -9.34 0.46
C ALA A 43 -0.12 -10.71 0.53
N LEU A 44 -0.28 -11.54 -0.51
CA LEU A 44 0.36 -12.85 -0.56
C LEU A 44 1.87 -12.73 -0.68
N ALA A 45 2.37 -11.84 -1.55
CA ALA A 45 3.81 -11.61 -1.70
C ALA A 45 4.45 -11.12 -0.39
N MET A 46 3.74 -10.29 0.38
CA MET A 46 4.20 -9.87 1.71
C MET A 46 4.17 -11.02 2.70
N ALA A 47 3.10 -11.80 2.76
CA ALA A 47 2.96 -12.96 3.65
C ALA A 47 4.04 -14.03 3.44
N GLU A 48 4.49 -14.23 2.19
CA GLU A 48 5.60 -15.13 1.83
C GLU A 48 6.95 -14.68 2.42
N ASN A 49 7.09 -13.40 2.73
CA ASN A 49 8.32 -12.81 3.25
C ASN A 49 8.30 -12.54 4.75
N LEU A 50 7.22 -12.91 5.44
CA LEU A 50 7.11 -12.85 6.90
C LEU A 50 7.50 -14.18 7.56
N PRO A 51 7.96 -14.15 8.82
CA PRO A 51 8.15 -15.35 9.63
C PRO A 51 6.82 -16.09 9.87
N ASP A 52 6.87 -17.30 10.41
CA ASP A 52 5.67 -18.13 10.59
C ASP A 52 4.65 -17.50 11.55
N ASP A 53 5.10 -16.72 12.51
CA ASP A 53 4.28 -15.94 13.46
C ASP A 53 3.90 -14.53 12.93
N GLY A 54 4.17 -14.24 11.66
CA GLY A 54 3.84 -12.97 11.04
C GLY A 54 2.40 -12.90 10.53
N GLU A 55 1.87 -11.67 10.42
CA GLU A 55 0.52 -11.42 9.87
C GLU A 55 0.50 -10.24 8.88
N VAL A 56 -0.37 -10.35 7.89
CA VAL A 56 -0.76 -9.26 6.99
C VAL A 56 -2.23 -8.97 7.23
N ILE A 57 -2.56 -7.73 7.61
CA ILE A 57 -3.93 -7.22 7.65
C ILE A 57 -4.14 -6.38 6.40
N THR A 58 -5.14 -6.71 5.58
CA THR A 58 -5.42 -6.00 4.33
C THR A 58 -6.84 -5.48 4.31
N LEU A 59 -7.02 -4.24 3.86
CA LEU A 59 -8.29 -3.51 3.88
C LEU A 59 -8.77 -3.25 2.45
N ASP A 60 -10.04 -3.53 2.17
CA ASP A 60 -10.67 -3.22 0.88
C ASP A 60 -12.18 -3.01 1.04
N VAL A 61 -12.79 -2.28 0.11
CA VAL A 61 -14.25 -2.09 0.03
C VAL A 61 -14.93 -3.06 -0.93
N ASN A 62 -14.18 -3.72 -1.80
CA ASN A 62 -14.73 -4.56 -2.85
C ASN A 62 -14.75 -6.05 -2.45
N GLU A 63 -15.92 -6.49 -1.99
CA GLU A 63 -16.13 -7.87 -1.56
C GLU A 63 -15.76 -8.91 -2.64
N LYS A 64 -16.12 -8.64 -3.91
CA LYS A 64 -15.87 -9.60 -5.01
C LYS A 64 -14.38 -9.85 -5.25
N THR A 65 -13.56 -8.80 -5.22
CA THR A 65 -12.12 -8.94 -5.39
C THR A 65 -11.48 -9.59 -4.18
N VAL A 66 -11.96 -9.28 -2.97
CA VAL A 66 -11.49 -9.91 -1.72
C VAL A 66 -11.84 -11.40 -1.66
N GLU A 67 -13.03 -11.80 -2.08
CA GLU A 67 -13.39 -13.23 -2.17
C GLU A 67 -12.50 -13.97 -3.17
N LEU A 68 -12.24 -13.35 -4.32
CA LEU A 68 -11.30 -13.91 -5.28
C LEU A 68 -9.89 -14.02 -4.66
N ALA A 69 -9.42 -13.01 -3.95
CA ALA A 69 -8.13 -13.04 -3.25
C ALA A 69 -8.05 -14.20 -2.27
N LYS A 70 -9.06 -14.41 -1.43
CA LYS A 70 -9.16 -15.52 -0.47
C LYS A 70 -9.03 -16.87 -1.17
N SER A 71 -9.67 -17.06 -2.33
CA SER A 71 -9.59 -18.31 -3.10
C SER A 71 -8.18 -18.65 -3.58
N PHE A 72 -7.32 -17.64 -3.76
CA PHE A 72 -5.89 -17.84 -4.06
C PHE A 72 -5.07 -18.06 -2.79
N TRP A 73 -5.35 -17.33 -1.71
CA TRP A 73 -4.63 -17.49 -0.45
C TRP A 73 -4.81 -18.88 0.16
N GLU A 74 -6.02 -19.45 0.08
CA GLU A 74 -6.31 -20.81 0.55
C GLU A 74 -5.45 -21.90 -0.13
N LYS A 75 -4.97 -21.64 -1.35
CA LYS A 75 -4.09 -22.54 -2.10
C LYS A 75 -2.61 -22.35 -1.76
N SER A 76 -2.27 -21.34 -0.96
CA SER A 76 -0.90 -21.03 -0.56
C SER A 76 -0.65 -21.43 0.88
N LYS A 77 0.51 -21.99 1.16
CA LYS A 77 0.95 -22.28 2.53
C LYS A 77 1.13 -21.03 3.41
N HIS A 78 1.13 -19.83 2.81
CA HIS A 78 1.26 -18.56 3.50
C HIS A 78 -0.05 -17.79 3.64
N GLY A 79 -1.12 -18.30 3.06
CA GLY A 79 -2.43 -17.63 3.08
C GLY A 79 -3.04 -17.51 4.48
N ASN A 80 -2.71 -18.41 5.39
CA ASN A 80 -3.12 -18.38 6.79
C ASN A 80 -2.61 -17.17 7.58
N LYS A 81 -1.57 -16.48 7.07
CA LYS A 81 -1.02 -15.24 7.66
C LYS A 81 -1.84 -14.00 7.25
N ILE A 82 -2.78 -14.10 6.30
CA ILE A 82 -3.49 -12.95 5.74
C ILE A 82 -4.89 -12.85 6.34
N LYS A 83 -5.20 -11.66 6.85
CA LYS A 83 -6.52 -11.31 7.37
C LYS A 83 -7.08 -10.14 6.57
N SER A 84 -8.20 -10.33 5.87
CA SER A 84 -8.87 -9.25 5.16
C SER A 84 -9.99 -8.65 5.99
N ILE A 85 -10.11 -7.32 5.95
CA ILE A 85 -11.20 -6.56 6.54
C ILE A 85 -11.92 -5.81 5.42
N LEU A 86 -13.22 -6.08 5.29
CA LEU A 86 -14.06 -5.44 4.29
C LEU A 86 -14.70 -4.18 4.87
N GLY A 87 -14.50 -3.04 4.23
CA GLY A 87 -15.07 -1.76 4.63
C GLY A 87 -14.25 -0.57 4.17
N PRO A 88 -14.78 0.67 4.36
CA PRO A 88 -14.05 1.89 4.05
C PRO A 88 -12.73 1.96 4.82
N GLY A 89 -11.61 2.20 4.12
CA GLY A 89 -10.26 2.11 4.70
C GLY A 89 -10.06 3.00 5.93
N LEU A 90 -10.55 4.25 5.92
CA LEU A 90 -10.46 5.16 7.06
C LEU A 90 -11.23 4.65 8.29
N GLU A 91 -12.40 4.05 8.09
CA GLU A 91 -13.19 3.49 9.20
C GLU A 91 -12.57 2.20 9.73
N SER A 92 -12.10 1.34 8.83
CA SER A 92 -11.39 0.11 9.20
C SER A 92 -10.12 0.42 9.99
N LEU A 93 -9.36 1.44 9.59
CA LEU A 93 -8.17 1.89 10.32
C LEU A 93 -8.45 2.30 11.76
N LYS A 94 -9.59 2.95 12.03
CA LYS A 94 -9.96 3.38 13.38
C LYS A 94 -10.19 2.20 14.34
N GLN A 95 -10.59 1.05 13.78
CA GLN A 95 -10.90 -0.16 14.54
C GLN A 95 -9.68 -1.06 14.79
N LEU A 96 -8.55 -0.78 14.13
CA LEU A 96 -7.34 -1.56 14.29
C LEU A 96 -6.56 -1.13 15.53
N ASP A 97 -6.10 -2.11 16.29
CA ASP A 97 -5.23 -1.91 17.44
C ASP A 97 -3.77 -2.24 17.12
N GLY A 98 -2.88 -1.70 17.94
CA GLY A 98 -1.45 -1.98 17.90
C GLY A 98 -0.71 -1.24 16.80
N LYS A 99 0.56 -1.63 16.61
CA LYS A 99 1.48 -1.00 15.66
C LYS A 99 1.85 -1.98 14.55
N PHE A 100 2.36 -1.42 13.44
CA PHE A 100 2.76 -2.16 12.24
C PHE A 100 4.25 -1.91 11.95
N ASP A 101 4.91 -2.93 11.45
CA ASP A 101 6.31 -2.86 11.02
C ASP A 101 6.41 -2.36 9.57
N LEU A 102 5.43 -2.69 8.75
CA LEU A 102 5.31 -2.12 7.42
C LEU A 102 3.85 -1.80 7.14
N VAL A 103 3.63 -0.64 6.52
CA VAL A 103 2.33 -0.25 5.95
C VAL A 103 2.50 -0.06 4.46
N PHE A 104 1.66 -0.71 3.65
CA PHE A 104 1.60 -0.53 2.21
C PHE A 104 0.30 0.17 1.82
N ILE A 105 0.38 1.31 1.14
CA ILE A 105 -0.76 2.14 0.73
C ILE A 105 -0.87 2.11 -0.79
N ASP A 106 -1.88 1.38 -1.29
CA ASP A 106 -2.26 1.32 -2.71
C ASP A 106 -3.79 1.24 -2.84
N ALA A 107 -4.46 2.30 -2.40
CA ALA A 107 -5.92 2.39 -2.33
C ALA A 107 -6.46 3.58 -3.14
N ASP A 108 -7.59 4.14 -2.72
CA ASP A 108 -8.18 5.33 -3.31
C ASP A 108 -7.33 6.59 -3.03
N LYS A 109 -6.89 7.24 -4.09
CA LYS A 109 -5.90 8.32 -4.05
C LYS A 109 -6.36 9.55 -3.24
N ARG A 110 -7.67 9.77 -3.20
CA ARG A 110 -8.29 10.87 -2.42
C ARG A 110 -7.93 10.82 -0.93
N ASN A 111 -7.76 9.64 -0.39
CA ASN A 111 -7.53 9.44 1.04
C ASN A 111 -6.05 9.18 1.39
N TYR A 112 -5.13 9.23 0.43
CA TYR A 112 -3.71 8.90 0.66
C TYR A 112 -3.06 9.71 1.78
N LEU A 113 -3.31 11.03 1.83
CA LEU A 113 -2.78 11.87 2.89
C LEU A 113 -3.33 11.47 4.27
N GLN A 114 -4.62 11.17 4.37
CA GLN A 114 -5.23 10.73 5.62
C GLN A 114 -4.71 9.34 6.03
N TYR A 115 -4.54 8.43 5.05
CA TYR A 115 -3.94 7.12 5.32
C TYR A 115 -2.51 7.25 5.85
N LEU A 116 -1.69 8.13 5.26
CA LEU A 116 -0.34 8.41 5.75
C LEU A 116 -0.37 8.85 7.21
N GLU A 117 -1.13 9.89 7.55
CA GLU A 117 -1.15 10.45 8.91
C GLU A 117 -1.64 9.43 9.94
N MET A 118 -2.73 8.73 9.66
CA MET A 118 -3.28 7.71 10.57
C MET A 118 -2.33 6.52 10.78
N THR A 119 -1.58 6.15 9.75
CA THR A 119 -0.66 5.00 9.82
C THR A 119 0.69 5.39 10.41
N LEU A 120 1.12 6.64 10.28
CA LEU A 120 2.32 7.15 10.98
C LEU A 120 2.20 6.97 12.50
N GLU A 121 1.05 7.25 13.10
CA GLU A 121 0.83 7.08 14.53
C GLU A 121 0.91 5.60 14.96
N ARG A 122 0.66 4.68 14.05
CA ARG A 122 0.62 3.23 14.27
C ARG A 122 1.90 2.51 13.81
N LEU A 123 2.91 3.25 13.40
CA LEU A 123 4.18 2.66 12.98
C LEU A 123 5.04 2.28 14.19
N THR A 124 5.69 1.12 14.14
CA THR A 124 6.75 0.76 15.09
C THR A 124 7.97 1.68 14.90
N THR A 125 8.90 1.71 15.85
CA THR A 125 10.10 2.56 15.79
C THR A 125 10.93 2.32 14.52
N ASN A 126 11.04 1.08 14.07
CA ASN A 126 11.78 0.73 12.86
C ASN A 126 10.88 0.60 11.63
N GLY A 127 9.60 0.88 11.78
CA GLY A 127 8.61 0.66 10.76
C GLY A 127 8.81 1.51 9.50
N ILE A 128 8.24 1.03 8.40
CA ILE A 128 8.30 1.68 7.08
C ILE A 128 6.89 1.82 6.53
N ILE A 129 6.56 2.99 5.97
CA ILE A 129 5.40 3.16 5.11
C ILE A 129 5.87 3.15 3.67
N VAL A 130 5.19 2.38 2.83
CA VAL A 130 5.37 2.35 1.38
C VAL A 130 4.09 2.85 0.73
N ILE A 131 4.19 3.87 -0.12
CA ILE A 131 3.05 4.43 -0.85
C ILE A 131 3.28 4.25 -2.34
N ASP A 132 2.37 3.58 -3.03
CA ASP A 132 2.46 3.33 -4.49
C ASP A 132 1.78 4.43 -5.32
N ASN A 133 2.15 4.51 -6.60
CA ASN A 133 1.64 5.41 -7.65
C ASN A 133 1.87 6.91 -7.38
N VAL A 134 2.97 7.26 -6.77
CA VAL A 134 3.27 8.66 -6.40
C VAL A 134 3.76 9.51 -7.58
N LEU A 135 4.15 8.90 -8.70
CA LEU A 135 4.46 9.59 -9.96
C LEU A 135 3.23 9.76 -10.87
N TRP A 136 2.21 8.96 -10.67
CA TRP A 136 0.92 9.02 -11.38
C TRP A 136 1.08 9.16 -12.89
N SER A 137 1.83 8.25 -13.51
CA SER A 137 2.17 8.25 -14.93
C SER A 137 2.81 9.56 -15.42
N GLY A 138 3.57 10.23 -14.56
CA GLY A 138 4.19 11.53 -14.83
C GLY A 138 3.24 12.74 -14.73
N ARG A 139 1.96 12.54 -14.43
CA ARG A 139 0.96 13.62 -14.33
C ARG A 139 1.15 14.55 -13.14
N VAL A 140 1.97 14.17 -12.19
CA VAL A 140 2.36 15.05 -11.07
C VAL A 140 3.23 16.22 -11.51
N LEU A 141 3.87 16.13 -12.68
CA LEU A 141 4.70 17.21 -13.21
C LEU A 141 3.84 18.40 -13.66
N PRO A 142 4.31 19.64 -13.47
CA PRO A 142 3.61 20.82 -13.98
C PRO A 142 3.43 20.75 -15.49
N GLY A 143 2.22 21.06 -15.97
CA GLY A 143 1.90 21.05 -17.41
C GLY A 143 1.68 19.67 -18.02
N ALA A 144 1.68 18.60 -17.22
CA ALA A 144 1.42 17.24 -17.68
C ALA A 144 -0.06 16.82 -17.57
N GLU A 145 -0.94 17.73 -17.20
CA GLU A 145 -2.38 17.49 -17.08
C GLU A 145 -2.97 17.13 -18.44
N LYS A 146 -3.69 16.01 -18.51
CA LYS A 146 -4.54 15.64 -19.64
C LYS A 146 -6.00 15.83 -19.25
N ASP A 147 -6.84 16.19 -20.21
CA ASP A 147 -8.22 16.68 -20.05
C ASP A 147 -9.27 15.66 -19.54
N ILE A 148 -8.91 14.71 -18.68
CA ILE A 148 -9.86 13.77 -18.08
C ILE A 148 -10.13 14.17 -16.63
N GLU A 149 -11.33 14.65 -16.35
CA GLU A 149 -11.73 15.29 -15.08
C GLU A 149 -11.50 14.43 -13.82
N GLU A 150 -11.74 13.12 -13.92
CA GLU A 150 -11.48 12.19 -12.81
C GLU A 150 -9.98 11.98 -12.54
N GLU A 151 -9.18 11.93 -13.61
CA GLU A 151 -7.72 11.84 -13.51
C GLU A 151 -7.12 13.14 -12.94
N HIS A 152 -7.70 14.29 -13.24
CA HIS A 152 -7.30 15.58 -12.66
C HIS A 152 -7.48 15.59 -11.13
N ARG A 153 -8.61 15.08 -10.64
CA ARG A 153 -8.88 15.01 -9.21
C ARG A 153 -7.85 14.13 -8.49
N ASN A 154 -7.56 12.95 -9.01
CA ASN A 154 -6.56 12.06 -8.44
C ASN A 154 -5.14 12.66 -8.51
N THR A 155 -4.79 13.30 -9.61
CA THR A 155 -3.51 14.03 -9.76
C THR A 155 -3.32 15.08 -8.67
N LYS A 156 -4.37 15.84 -8.36
CA LYS A 156 -4.34 16.85 -7.29
C LYS A 156 -4.02 16.19 -5.94
N PHE A 157 -4.69 15.10 -5.59
CA PHE A 157 -4.47 14.42 -4.32
C PHE A 157 -3.04 13.84 -4.20
N ILE A 158 -2.49 13.31 -5.30
CA ILE A 158 -1.11 12.81 -5.30
C ILE A 158 -0.11 13.96 -5.18
N ARG A 159 -0.33 15.10 -5.86
CA ARG A 159 0.52 16.29 -5.68
C ARG A 159 0.47 16.81 -4.25
N GLU A 160 -0.71 16.93 -3.65
CA GLU A 160 -0.88 17.34 -2.26
C GLU A 160 -0.13 16.39 -1.29
N LEU A 161 -0.21 15.10 -1.52
CA LEU A 161 0.56 14.10 -0.75
C LEU A 161 2.07 14.30 -0.93
N ASN A 162 2.55 14.42 -2.18
CA ASN A 162 3.98 14.56 -2.48
C ASN A 162 4.55 15.84 -1.86
N ASP A 163 3.83 16.96 -1.99
CA ASP A 163 4.22 18.24 -1.38
C ASP A 163 4.20 18.15 0.15
N HIS A 164 3.21 17.49 0.72
CA HIS A 164 3.13 17.27 2.16
C HIS A 164 4.34 16.49 2.67
N ILE A 165 4.67 15.36 2.04
CA ILE A 165 5.84 14.54 2.41
C ILE A 165 7.13 15.33 2.27
N ALA A 166 7.30 16.07 1.18
CA ALA A 166 8.51 16.85 0.91
C ALA A 166 8.77 17.97 1.94
N ASN A 167 7.71 18.49 2.56
CA ASN A 167 7.81 19.55 3.56
C ASN A 167 7.91 19.05 5.01
N ARG A 168 7.86 17.72 5.25
CA ARG A 168 7.94 17.12 6.59
C ARG A 168 9.39 16.94 7.03
N THR A 169 9.75 17.58 8.12
CA THR A 169 11.11 17.46 8.72
C THR A 169 11.24 16.29 9.70
N ASP A 170 10.13 15.78 10.16
CA ASP A 170 10.03 14.62 11.06
C ASP A 170 9.98 13.27 10.32
N LEU A 171 10.02 13.30 8.99
CA LEU A 171 10.06 12.12 8.14
C LEU A 171 11.34 12.05 7.32
N TYR A 172 11.86 10.85 7.18
CA TYR A 172 12.82 10.50 6.13
C TYR A 172 12.07 9.79 5.00
N ALA A 173 12.00 10.41 3.84
CA ALA A 173 11.31 9.87 2.69
C ALA A 173 12.26 9.75 1.49
N THR A 174 12.16 8.64 0.77
CA THR A 174 12.86 8.44 -0.50
C THR A 174 11.89 7.97 -1.57
N LEU A 175 12.01 8.53 -2.77
CA LEU A 175 11.22 8.12 -3.92
C LEU A 175 12.01 7.13 -4.77
N LEU A 176 11.43 5.95 -4.97
CA LEU A 176 11.91 4.97 -5.93
C LEU A 176 11.13 5.12 -7.25
N PRO A 177 11.77 5.44 -8.37
CA PRO A 177 11.11 5.59 -9.67
C PRO A 177 10.88 4.22 -10.33
N VAL A 178 10.20 3.32 -9.61
CA VAL A 178 9.83 2.00 -10.08
C VAL A 178 8.38 2.04 -10.52
N ARG A 179 8.10 1.65 -11.77
CA ARG A 179 6.79 1.74 -12.41
C ARG A 179 6.16 3.13 -12.23
N ASP A 180 5.11 3.25 -11.42
CA ASP A 180 4.40 4.51 -11.17
C ASP A 180 4.90 5.26 -9.92
N GLY A 181 6.07 4.86 -9.43
CA GLY A 181 6.77 5.47 -8.31
C GLY A 181 6.29 5.00 -6.94
N MET A 182 7.23 4.73 -6.06
CA MET A 182 6.99 4.34 -4.68
C MET A 182 7.70 5.29 -3.72
N PHE A 183 7.00 5.87 -2.73
CA PHE A 183 7.67 6.45 -1.58
C PHE A 183 7.98 5.38 -0.53
N LEU A 184 9.18 5.42 0.00
CA LEU A 184 9.59 4.71 1.22
C LEU A 184 9.75 5.75 2.32
N ILE A 185 9.01 5.62 3.42
CA ILE A 185 8.93 6.63 4.46
C ILE A 185 9.21 6.01 5.82
N LYS A 186 10.06 6.68 6.61
CA LYS A 186 10.32 6.39 8.01
C LYS A 186 10.16 7.67 8.85
N LYS A 187 9.89 7.51 10.14
CA LYS A 187 10.07 8.63 11.09
C LYS A 187 11.55 8.93 11.27
N ASN A 188 11.88 10.21 11.36
CA ASN A 188 13.22 10.63 11.78
C ASN A 188 13.44 10.28 13.26
N PHE A 189 14.70 10.13 13.64
CA PHE A 189 15.12 9.90 15.03
C PHE A 189 14.99 11.18 15.87
#